data_112414fc627544c104eb486c488ea7f5
#
_entry.id   112414fc627544c104eb486c488ea7f5
#
_cell.length_a   1.000
_cell.length_b   1.000
_cell.length_c   1.000
_cell.angle_alpha   90.00
_cell.angle_beta   90.00
_cell.angle_gamma   90.00
#
_symmetry.space_group_name_H-M   'P 1'
#
loop_
_entity.id
_entity.type
_entity.pdbx_description
1 polymer ?
#
loop_
_entity_poly.entity_id
_entity_poly.type
_entity_poly.pdbx_seq_one_letter_code
_entity_poly.pdbx_strand_id
1 'polypeptide(L)'
;NSGDIFTIKNKGDQALKVKSVSFATDNFASSITPGTEIAKGESLTFSLQFYAKDVQSTVNDNMTVTFESGYSVQFPVEGTALASDVLYYSFEDNDLGYNWTTDFTLIDVDRSATVPFNCYGTEFPSNNGVYAFAVAYERPDHKNVAPISGDAFIIPGSPLNETTKGDNWIVSKKLTATAESEFDFYARNWESNQSVLPSGLHKVEVLVSETSNTDRNSFKTVLNLQEIPLLDHEDWKHYTVNLSAYAGKDIYVAVRDYTERYALAAFYDDFTFSHFDNVATGIKSVQTAVSAADAVAVYNLNGMKVAQGNGMATLNGLAKGVYVVKVQTADGVKTMKVARK
;
A
#
# COMPACT_ATOMS: atom_id res chain seq x y z
N ASN A 1 5.07 -9.63 1.21
CA ASN A 1 4.19 -9.64 2.38
C ASN A 1 4.87 -8.86 3.50
N SER A 2 4.68 -7.55 3.56
CA SER A 2 4.76 -6.79 4.80
C SER A 2 3.58 -7.29 5.64
N GLY A 3 3.82 -7.99 6.73
CA GLY A 3 2.76 -8.31 7.68
C GLY A 3 2.47 -7.04 8.46
N ASP A 4 1.19 -6.72 8.63
CA ASP A 4 0.78 -5.59 9.47
C ASP A 4 1.39 -5.73 10.86
N ILE A 5 1.78 -4.61 11.45
CA ILE A 5 2.42 -4.55 12.76
C ILE A 5 1.39 -4.14 13.81
N PHE A 6 1.21 -5.01 14.79
CA PHE A 6 0.24 -4.84 15.87
C PHE A 6 0.93 -4.73 17.23
N THR A 7 0.22 -4.16 18.19
CA THR A 7 0.75 -3.99 19.55
C THR A 7 -0.25 -4.46 20.60
N ILE A 8 0.20 -5.34 21.51
CA ILE A 8 -0.53 -5.73 22.72
C ILE A 8 0.10 -5.04 23.91
N LYS A 9 -0.68 -4.25 24.67
CA LYS A 9 -0.21 -3.58 25.90
C LYS A 9 -0.70 -4.29 27.12
N ASN A 10 0.21 -4.64 28.05
CA ASN A 10 -0.12 -5.17 29.37
C ASN A 10 -0.52 -3.99 30.29
N LYS A 11 -1.81 -3.83 30.55
CA LYS A 11 -2.34 -2.81 31.47
C LYS A 11 -2.54 -3.36 32.90
N GLY A 12 -2.22 -4.64 33.13
CA GLY A 12 -2.30 -5.30 34.42
C GLY A 12 -1.16 -4.92 35.37
N ASP A 13 -1.17 -5.48 36.57
CA ASP A 13 -0.18 -5.25 37.63
C ASP A 13 0.88 -6.36 37.72
N GLN A 14 0.75 -7.42 36.93
CA GLN A 14 1.69 -8.54 36.83
C GLN A 14 2.21 -8.69 35.40
N ALA A 15 3.38 -9.30 35.23
CA ALA A 15 3.87 -9.72 33.93
C ALA A 15 2.96 -10.83 33.35
N LEU A 16 2.76 -10.81 32.03
CA LEU A 16 2.01 -11.80 31.28
C LEU A 16 2.97 -12.61 30.41
N LYS A 17 2.96 -13.94 30.52
CA LYS A 17 3.76 -14.83 29.70
C LYS A 17 2.87 -15.61 28.75
N VAL A 18 3.15 -15.49 27.44
CA VAL A 18 2.36 -16.14 26.39
C VAL A 18 2.54 -17.66 26.46
N LYS A 19 1.42 -18.38 26.58
CA LYS A 19 1.35 -19.85 26.52
C LYS A 19 1.16 -20.31 25.09
N SER A 20 0.21 -19.71 24.36
CA SER A 20 -0.11 -20.07 22.97
C SER A 20 -0.77 -18.92 22.22
N VAL A 21 -0.64 -18.95 20.89
CA VAL A 21 -1.44 -18.15 19.95
C VAL A 21 -2.15 -19.11 19.02
N SER A 22 -3.42 -18.90 18.78
CA SER A 22 -4.23 -19.73 17.89
C SER A 22 -5.22 -18.90 17.08
N PHE A 23 -5.60 -19.44 15.94
CA PHE A 23 -6.62 -18.94 15.03
C PHE A 23 -7.65 -20.04 14.79
N ALA A 24 -8.88 -19.71 14.41
CA ALA A 24 -9.89 -20.69 14.05
C ALA A 24 -9.62 -21.33 12.68
N THR A 25 -8.94 -20.61 11.79
CA THR A 25 -8.52 -21.07 10.47
C THR A 25 -6.99 -21.15 10.38
N ASP A 26 -6.47 -21.76 9.32
CA ASP A 26 -5.04 -21.80 9.00
C ASP A 26 -4.61 -20.70 7.98
N ASN A 27 -5.46 -19.70 7.81
CA ASN A 27 -5.19 -18.57 6.93
C ASN A 27 -4.29 -17.50 7.58
N PHE A 28 -4.11 -17.52 8.89
CA PHE A 28 -3.32 -16.54 9.61
C PHE A 28 -2.18 -17.18 10.41
N ALA A 29 -1.10 -16.42 10.55
CA ALA A 29 -0.03 -16.72 11.51
C ALA A 29 0.46 -15.44 12.19
N SER A 30 0.91 -15.58 13.43
CA SER A 30 1.47 -14.47 14.21
C SER A 30 2.96 -14.69 14.47
N SER A 31 3.72 -13.60 14.58
CA SER A 31 5.13 -13.65 14.99
C SER A 31 5.31 -13.86 16.50
N ILE A 32 4.24 -13.81 17.30
CA ILE A 32 4.32 -14.09 18.74
C ILE A 32 4.69 -15.56 18.96
N THR A 33 5.71 -15.81 19.76
CA THR A 33 6.13 -17.16 20.14
C THR A 33 5.70 -17.49 21.57
N PRO A 34 5.34 -18.77 21.88
CA PRO A 34 5.15 -19.22 23.25
C PRO A 34 6.38 -18.91 24.12
N GLY A 35 6.16 -18.49 25.35
CA GLY A 35 7.21 -18.08 26.27
C GLY A 35 7.54 -16.59 26.23
N THR A 36 7.05 -15.81 25.25
CA THR A 36 7.20 -14.36 25.21
C THR A 36 6.56 -13.73 26.44
N GLU A 37 7.29 -12.87 27.12
CA GLU A 37 6.84 -12.15 28.31
C GLU A 37 6.54 -10.69 28.00
N ILE A 38 5.43 -10.17 28.53
CA ILE A 38 5.04 -8.77 28.47
C ILE A 38 5.04 -8.25 29.91
N ALA A 39 6.06 -7.49 30.29
CA ALA A 39 6.17 -6.94 31.64
C ALA A 39 4.99 -5.98 31.94
N LYS A 40 4.76 -5.73 33.25
CA LYS A 40 3.73 -4.77 33.69
C LYS A 40 3.94 -3.40 33.01
N GLY A 41 2.90 -2.90 32.32
CA GLY A 41 2.88 -1.60 31.65
C GLY A 41 3.57 -1.59 30.27
N GLU A 42 4.29 -2.67 29.91
CA GLU A 42 5.00 -2.78 28.64
C GLU A 42 4.10 -3.25 27.49
N SER A 43 4.59 -3.10 26.29
CA SER A 43 3.93 -3.49 25.06
C SER A 43 4.75 -4.52 24.28
N LEU A 44 4.07 -5.48 23.68
CA LEU A 44 4.62 -6.43 22.72
C LEU A 44 4.17 -6.05 21.32
N THR A 45 5.11 -5.73 20.45
CA THR A 45 4.86 -5.52 19.02
C THR A 45 5.05 -6.84 18.25
N PHE A 46 4.14 -7.15 17.35
CA PHE A 46 4.15 -8.39 16.56
C PHE A 46 3.57 -8.16 15.17
N SER A 47 3.86 -9.07 14.25
CA SER A 47 3.27 -9.08 12.91
C SER A 47 2.28 -10.22 12.74
N LEU A 48 1.27 -9.98 11.89
CA LEU A 48 0.38 -11.00 11.37
C LEU A 48 0.74 -11.30 9.91
N GLN A 49 0.60 -12.55 9.51
CA GLN A 49 0.71 -12.99 8.13
C GLN A 49 -0.61 -13.62 7.71
N PHE A 50 -1.13 -13.19 6.57
CA PHE A 50 -2.29 -13.77 5.94
C PHE A 50 -1.88 -14.70 4.80
N TYR A 51 -2.44 -15.90 4.78
CA TYR A 51 -2.24 -16.91 3.76
C TYR A 51 -3.57 -17.14 3.03
N ALA A 52 -3.75 -16.45 1.93
CA ALA A 52 -4.90 -16.67 1.08
C ALA A 52 -4.84 -18.08 0.47
N LYS A 53 -5.91 -18.84 0.58
CA LYS A 53 -6.08 -20.12 -0.11
C LYS A 53 -6.76 -19.94 -1.46
N ASP A 54 -7.69 -19.01 -1.50
CA ASP A 54 -8.44 -18.66 -2.71
C ASP A 54 -8.23 -17.18 -3.03
N VAL A 55 -8.16 -16.85 -4.32
CA VAL A 55 -8.11 -15.46 -4.81
C VAL A 55 -9.46 -14.78 -4.64
N GLN A 56 -9.48 -13.47 -4.44
CA GLN A 56 -10.68 -12.64 -4.23
C GLN A 56 -11.55 -13.10 -3.06
N SER A 57 -10.94 -13.65 -2.02
CA SER A 57 -11.68 -14.06 -0.82
C SER A 57 -11.29 -13.19 0.38
N THR A 58 -12.29 -12.82 1.17
CA THR A 58 -12.10 -12.22 2.49
C THR A 58 -12.29 -13.29 3.54
N VAL A 59 -11.32 -13.43 4.42
CA VAL A 59 -11.35 -14.38 5.54
C VAL A 59 -11.38 -13.58 6.84
N ASN A 60 -12.44 -13.78 7.62
CA ASN A 60 -12.57 -13.26 8.97
C ASN A 60 -12.23 -14.36 9.97
N ASP A 61 -11.41 -14.04 10.97
CA ASP A 61 -10.98 -14.98 12.03
C ASP A 61 -10.83 -14.24 13.36
N ASN A 62 -10.54 -14.98 14.42
CA ASN A 62 -10.17 -14.45 15.73
C ASN A 62 -8.81 -14.98 16.15
N MET A 63 -7.84 -14.08 16.29
CA MET A 63 -6.58 -14.40 16.96
C MET A 63 -6.82 -14.51 18.46
N THR A 64 -6.51 -15.66 19.05
CA THR A 64 -6.57 -15.88 20.49
C THR A 64 -5.16 -15.99 21.06
N VAL A 65 -4.81 -15.09 21.98
CA VAL A 65 -3.57 -15.16 22.75
C VAL A 65 -3.90 -15.65 24.16
N THR A 66 -3.37 -16.80 24.54
CA THR A 66 -3.55 -17.40 25.87
C THR A 66 -2.26 -17.25 26.67
N PHE A 67 -2.36 -16.81 27.92
CA PHE A 67 -1.24 -16.66 28.84
C PHE A 67 -1.14 -17.83 29.81
N GLU A 68 0.05 -18.03 30.41
CA GLU A 68 0.30 -19.10 31.39
C GLU A 68 -0.60 -18.97 32.65
N SER A 69 -1.06 -17.75 32.96
CA SER A 69 -2.05 -17.48 34.03
C SER A 69 -3.45 -18.06 33.76
N GLY A 70 -3.71 -18.58 32.54
CA GLY A 70 -5.04 -19.01 32.08
C GLY A 70 -5.90 -17.87 31.50
N TYR A 71 -5.47 -16.63 31.58
CA TYR A 71 -6.14 -15.53 30.92
C TYR A 71 -5.95 -15.59 29.39
N SER A 72 -6.98 -15.22 28.64
CA SER A 72 -6.93 -15.14 27.18
C SER A 72 -7.53 -13.84 26.69
N VAL A 73 -6.99 -13.33 25.59
CA VAL A 73 -7.58 -12.21 24.85
C VAL A 73 -7.84 -12.64 23.42
N GLN A 74 -8.89 -12.10 22.82
CA GLN A 74 -9.23 -12.33 21.42
C GLN A 74 -9.26 -11.01 20.67
N PHE A 75 -8.76 -11.06 19.44
CA PHE A 75 -8.76 -9.94 18.49
C PHE A 75 -9.40 -10.43 17.19
N PRO A 76 -10.42 -9.73 16.65
CA PRO A 76 -10.89 -9.99 15.30
C PRO A 76 -9.77 -9.67 14.31
N VAL A 77 -9.58 -10.52 13.34
CA VAL A 77 -8.62 -10.32 12.24
C VAL A 77 -9.31 -10.60 10.91
N GLU A 78 -9.00 -9.78 9.92
CA GLU A 78 -9.50 -9.92 8.57
C GLU A 78 -8.33 -9.94 7.60
N GLY A 79 -8.43 -10.77 6.56
CA GLY A 79 -7.47 -10.79 5.46
C GLY A 79 -8.20 -10.94 4.14
N THR A 80 -7.92 -10.05 3.19
CA THR A 80 -8.49 -10.11 1.84
C THR A 80 -7.41 -10.49 0.83
N ALA A 81 -7.69 -11.52 0.04
CA ALA A 81 -6.86 -11.90 -1.09
C ALA A 81 -7.28 -11.14 -2.34
N LEU A 82 -6.43 -10.30 -2.85
CA LEU A 82 -6.62 -9.67 -4.14
C LEU A 82 -6.33 -10.65 -5.28
N ALA A 83 -7.05 -10.50 -6.39
CA ALA A 83 -6.72 -11.23 -7.61
C ALA A 83 -5.31 -10.86 -8.10
N SER A 84 -4.67 -11.77 -8.84
CA SER A 84 -3.30 -11.56 -9.35
C SER A 84 -3.21 -10.47 -10.42
N ASP A 85 -4.33 -10.03 -10.95
CA ASP A 85 -4.52 -8.98 -11.94
C ASP A 85 -4.99 -7.65 -11.34
N VAL A 86 -4.98 -7.53 -10.00
CA VAL A 86 -5.34 -6.32 -9.25
C VAL A 86 -4.11 -5.71 -8.59
N LEU A 87 -3.94 -4.41 -8.75
CA LEU A 87 -2.97 -3.60 -8.03
C LEU A 87 -3.73 -2.60 -7.16
N TYR A 88 -3.51 -2.66 -5.85
CA TYR A 88 -4.21 -1.85 -4.87
C TYR A 88 -3.23 -1.03 -4.04
N TYR A 89 -3.54 0.24 -3.84
CA TYR A 89 -2.78 1.20 -3.04
C TYR A 89 -3.70 1.84 -2.01
N SER A 90 -3.51 1.48 -0.75
CA SER A 90 -4.17 2.07 0.42
C SER A 90 -3.34 3.15 1.11
N PHE A 91 -2.08 3.33 0.65
CA PHE A 91 -1.10 4.30 1.17
C PHE A 91 -0.60 4.05 2.59
N GLU A 92 -1.00 2.97 3.26
CA GLU A 92 -0.70 2.64 4.67
C GLU A 92 0.80 2.44 4.96
N ASP A 93 1.55 1.95 3.99
CA ASP A 93 2.97 1.61 4.14
C ASP A 93 3.91 2.81 3.91
N ASN A 94 3.38 4.04 3.87
CA ASN A 94 4.15 5.22 3.50
C ASN A 94 4.35 6.17 4.68
N ASP A 95 5.49 6.86 4.69
CA ASP A 95 5.80 7.88 5.69
C ASP A 95 4.91 9.14 5.51
N LEU A 96 4.57 9.78 6.62
CA LEU A 96 3.84 11.04 6.64
C LEU A 96 4.60 12.14 5.86
N GLY A 97 3.88 12.85 4.99
CA GLY A 97 4.39 13.96 4.23
C GLY A 97 4.71 13.64 2.77
N TYR A 98 5.48 14.48 2.10
CA TYR A 98 5.72 14.39 0.65
C TYR A 98 6.97 13.58 0.25
N ASN A 99 7.78 13.14 1.20
CA ASN A 99 8.99 12.33 0.95
C ASN A 99 8.71 10.83 1.00
N TRP A 100 7.48 10.41 0.74
CA TRP A 100 7.10 9.01 0.76
C TRP A 100 7.67 8.21 -0.41
N THR A 101 7.96 6.94 -0.16
CA THR A 101 8.46 6.03 -1.18
C THR A 101 7.29 5.48 -1.98
N THR A 102 7.29 5.68 -3.29
CA THR A 102 6.22 5.23 -4.16
C THR A 102 6.74 4.81 -5.53
N ASP A 103 6.05 3.90 -6.19
CA ASP A 103 6.25 3.55 -7.60
C ASP A 103 5.40 4.43 -8.56
N PHE A 104 4.66 5.40 -8.02
CA PHE A 104 4.05 6.47 -8.81
C PHE A 104 5.06 7.54 -9.21
N THR A 105 4.84 8.15 -10.36
CA THR A 105 5.52 9.38 -10.77
C THR A 105 4.67 10.57 -10.31
N LEU A 106 5.26 11.43 -9.46
CA LEU A 106 4.60 12.62 -8.95
C LEU A 106 5.07 13.85 -9.75
N ILE A 107 4.14 14.67 -10.25
CA ILE A 107 4.43 15.86 -11.05
C ILE A 107 3.67 17.06 -10.47
N ASP A 108 4.40 17.97 -9.86
CA ASP A 108 3.91 19.28 -9.45
C ASP A 108 4.15 20.27 -10.58
N VAL A 109 3.08 20.77 -11.20
CA VAL A 109 3.16 21.63 -12.36
C VAL A 109 3.25 23.10 -11.96
N ASP A 110 2.51 23.50 -10.93
CA ASP A 110 2.50 24.88 -10.46
C ASP A 110 3.72 25.25 -9.62
N ARG A 111 4.37 24.29 -9.00
CA ARG A 111 5.59 24.45 -8.19
C ARG A 111 5.46 25.52 -7.12
N SER A 112 4.27 25.67 -6.59
CA SER A 112 3.96 26.64 -5.54
C SER A 112 4.22 26.07 -4.16
N ALA A 113 4.56 26.95 -3.20
CA ALA A 113 4.45 26.59 -1.80
C ALA A 113 3.00 26.25 -1.47
N THR A 114 2.79 25.18 -0.73
CA THR A 114 1.46 24.65 -0.43
C THR A 114 0.87 25.29 0.83
N VAL A 115 -0.45 25.31 0.88
CA VAL A 115 -1.20 25.67 2.09
C VAL A 115 -0.81 24.73 3.23
N PRO A 116 -0.51 25.26 4.43
CA PRO A 116 -0.30 24.42 5.59
C PRO A 116 -1.54 23.58 5.91
N PHE A 117 -1.35 22.28 6.09
CA PHE A 117 -2.41 21.38 6.55
C PHE A 117 -2.50 21.44 8.07
N ASN A 118 -3.10 22.53 8.57
CA ASN A 118 -3.03 22.95 9.98
C ASN A 118 -3.63 21.96 10.99
N CYS A 119 -4.42 20.97 10.56
CA CYS A 119 -4.89 19.92 11.46
C CYS A 119 -3.75 19.08 12.06
N TYR A 120 -2.55 19.08 11.47
CA TYR A 120 -1.33 18.48 12.03
C TYR A 120 -0.47 19.50 12.78
N GLY A 121 -0.88 20.77 12.85
CA GLY A 121 -0.08 21.83 13.47
C GLY A 121 1.29 21.98 12.77
N THR A 122 2.33 22.17 13.56
CA THR A 122 3.73 22.25 13.07
C THR A 122 4.34 20.88 12.76
N GLU A 123 3.66 19.80 13.08
CA GLU A 123 4.18 18.42 12.95
C GLU A 123 4.02 17.85 11.53
N PHE A 124 3.17 18.46 10.69
CA PHE A 124 3.05 17.99 9.31
C PHE A 124 4.31 18.38 8.52
N PRO A 125 5.12 17.41 8.09
CA PRO A 125 6.44 17.67 7.49
C PRO A 125 6.36 18.47 6.18
N SER A 126 5.18 18.50 5.54
CA SER A 126 4.96 19.12 4.23
C SER A 126 4.41 20.55 4.29
N ASN A 127 4.26 21.13 5.47
CA ASN A 127 3.77 22.51 5.61
C ASN A 127 4.67 23.51 4.86
N ASN A 128 4.07 24.32 3.98
CA ASN A 128 4.75 25.26 3.08
C ASN A 128 5.76 24.59 2.13
N GLY A 129 5.71 23.26 1.96
CA GLY A 129 6.51 22.53 0.98
C GLY A 129 6.06 22.78 -0.45
N VAL A 130 6.84 22.28 -1.41
CA VAL A 130 6.50 22.25 -2.84
C VAL A 130 6.41 20.77 -3.22
N TYR A 131 5.21 20.28 -3.49
CA TYR A 131 4.97 18.88 -3.78
C TYR A 131 3.67 18.67 -4.55
N ALA A 132 3.59 17.59 -5.33
CA ALA A 132 2.36 17.21 -6.02
C ALA A 132 1.37 16.54 -5.04
N PHE A 133 1.81 15.47 -4.35
CA PHE A 133 1.00 14.74 -3.37
C PHE A 133 1.82 14.40 -2.13
N ALA A 134 1.17 14.37 -0.99
CA ALA A 134 1.73 13.95 0.29
C ALA A 134 0.83 12.93 0.97
N VAL A 135 1.41 12.03 1.77
CA VAL A 135 0.65 11.10 2.61
C VAL A 135 0.22 11.80 3.90
N ALA A 136 -1.02 11.60 4.29
CA ALA A 136 -1.61 12.05 5.54
C ALA A 136 -2.24 10.86 6.27
N TYR A 137 -2.34 10.95 7.60
CA TYR A 137 -2.97 9.94 8.44
C TYR A 137 -4.23 10.46 9.11
N GLU A 138 -5.08 9.53 9.53
CA GLU A 138 -6.23 9.84 10.37
C GLU A 138 -5.84 10.72 11.57
N ARG A 139 -6.72 11.65 11.91
CA ARG A 139 -6.59 12.51 13.10
C ARG A 139 -7.80 12.34 13.98
N PRO A 140 -7.73 11.49 15.02
CA PRO A 140 -8.86 11.25 15.94
C PRO A 140 -9.39 12.50 16.64
N ASP A 141 -8.57 13.54 16.78
CA ASP A 141 -8.91 14.86 17.30
C ASP A 141 -9.54 15.79 16.25
N HIS A 142 -9.50 15.42 14.98
CA HIS A 142 -10.09 16.12 13.84
C HIS A 142 -10.95 15.15 13.02
N LYS A 143 -12.18 14.90 13.44
CA LYS A 143 -13.09 13.89 12.87
C LYS A 143 -13.24 13.93 11.34
N ASN A 144 -13.01 15.09 10.71
CA ASN A 144 -13.12 15.24 9.26
C ASN A 144 -11.82 14.88 8.52
N VAL A 145 -10.78 14.45 9.24
CA VAL A 145 -9.51 13.99 8.69
C VAL A 145 -9.41 12.48 8.89
N ALA A 146 -10.16 11.76 8.08
CA ALA A 146 -10.23 10.30 8.12
C ALA A 146 -10.13 9.71 6.71
N PRO A 147 -9.42 8.59 6.52
CA PRO A 147 -9.38 7.82 5.27
C PRO A 147 -10.72 7.15 4.98
N ILE A 148 -10.88 6.55 3.79
CA ILE A 148 -11.99 5.63 3.49
C ILE A 148 -11.69 4.24 4.07
N SER A 149 -10.44 3.83 4.07
CA SER A 149 -9.98 2.59 4.66
C SER A 149 -8.65 2.80 5.39
N GLY A 150 -8.31 1.92 6.35
CA GLY A 150 -7.05 2.02 7.11
C GLY A 150 -6.89 3.32 7.89
N ASP A 151 -5.65 3.81 7.95
CA ASP A 151 -5.25 5.00 8.71
C ASP A 151 -4.67 6.11 7.81
N ALA A 152 -4.31 5.80 6.55
CA ALA A 152 -3.61 6.71 5.63
C ALA A 152 -4.43 7.06 4.39
N PHE A 153 -4.12 8.19 3.79
CA PHE A 153 -4.65 8.68 2.52
C PHE A 153 -3.67 9.69 1.91
N ILE A 154 -3.88 10.13 0.68
CA ILE A 154 -3.05 11.16 0.07
C ILE A 154 -3.79 12.48 -0.14
N ILE A 155 -3.03 13.57 -0.04
CA ILE A 155 -3.49 14.95 -0.27
C ILE A 155 -2.68 15.61 -1.37
N PRO A 156 -3.30 16.35 -2.31
CA PRO A 156 -2.57 17.15 -3.29
C PRO A 156 -2.00 18.43 -2.65
N GLY A 157 -0.93 18.94 -3.22
CA GLY A 157 -0.40 20.24 -2.86
C GLY A 157 -1.30 21.38 -3.33
N SER A 158 -1.96 22.06 -2.42
CA SER A 158 -2.78 23.23 -2.75
C SER A 158 -1.96 24.51 -2.67
N PRO A 159 -1.94 25.38 -3.73
CA PRO A 159 -1.13 26.59 -3.72
C PRO A 159 -1.48 27.54 -2.58
N LEU A 160 -0.45 28.06 -1.89
CA LEU A 160 -0.62 29.06 -0.83
C LEU A 160 -1.11 30.40 -1.36
N ASN A 161 -0.80 30.71 -2.61
CA ASN A 161 -1.18 31.97 -3.24
C ASN A 161 -2.61 31.90 -3.80
N GLU A 162 -3.48 32.80 -3.37
CA GLU A 162 -4.89 32.86 -3.75
C GLU A 162 -5.15 32.98 -5.26
N THR A 163 -4.17 33.42 -6.05
CA THR A 163 -4.29 33.61 -7.51
C THR A 163 -3.66 32.48 -8.31
N THR A 164 -2.93 31.59 -7.68
CA THR A 164 -2.27 30.47 -8.35
C THR A 164 -3.25 29.30 -8.50
N LYS A 165 -3.25 28.68 -9.67
CA LYS A 165 -3.99 27.44 -9.94
C LYS A 165 -3.14 26.27 -9.52
N GLY A 166 -3.72 25.31 -8.79
CA GLY A 166 -3.09 24.04 -8.51
C GLY A 166 -3.18 23.13 -9.72
N ASP A 167 -2.11 22.38 -10.00
CA ASP A 167 -2.07 21.39 -11.07
C ASP A 167 -1.08 20.29 -10.70
N ASN A 168 -1.58 19.25 -10.02
CA ASN A 168 -0.80 18.14 -9.45
C ASN A 168 -1.16 16.82 -10.09
N TRP A 169 -0.18 16.02 -10.42
CA TRP A 169 -0.36 14.75 -11.09
C TRP A 169 0.27 13.62 -10.27
N ILE A 170 -0.45 12.52 -10.15
CA ILE A 170 0.07 11.23 -9.70
C ILE A 170 -0.14 10.22 -10.82
N VAL A 171 0.95 9.66 -11.34
CA VAL A 171 0.97 8.81 -12.53
C VAL A 171 1.42 7.42 -12.16
N SER A 172 0.64 6.41 -12.55
CA SER A 172 0.94 5.00 -12.28
C SER A 172 2.26 4.56 -12.91
N LYS A 173 2.81 3.46 -12.43
CA LYS A 173 3.77 2.67 -13.21
C LYS A 173 3.13 2.18 -14.50
N LYS A 174 3.93 1.58 -15.38
CA LYS A 174 3.44 0.97 -16.62
C LYS A 174 2.50 -0.19 -16.32
N LEU A 175 1.31 -0.17 -16.92
CA LEU A 175 0.27 -1.18 -16.84
C LEU A 175 -0.05 -1.71 -18.23
N THR A 176 -0.28 -3.02 -18.36
CA THR A 176 -0.74 -3.61 -19.62
C THR A 176 -2.24 -3.86 -19.53
N ALA A 177 -3.04 -3.08 -20.27
CA ALA A 177 -4.49 -3.11 -20.20
C ALA A 177 -5.08 -4.34 -20.90
N THR A 178 -6.18 -4.85 -20.37
CA THR A 178 -7.04 -5.90 -20.96
C THR A 178 -8.39 -5.31 -21.38
N ALA A 179 -9.24 -6.12 -21.95
CA ALA A 179 -10.62 -5.71 -22.32
C ALA A 179 -11.51 -5.42 -21.08
N GLU A 180 -11.07 -5.80 -19.88
CA GLU A 180 -11.80 -5.67 -18.62
C GLU A 180 -11.14 -4.67 -17.67
N SER A 181 -10.04 -4.01 -18.08
CA SER A 181 -9.28 -3.12 -17.21
C SER A 181 -10.09 -1.93 -16.75
N GLU A 182 -10.03 -1.69 -15.44
CA GLU A 182 -10.67 -0.56 -14.76
C GLU A 182 -9.70 0.07 -13.74
N PHE A 183 -9.93 1.35 -13.47
CA PHE A 183 -9.28 2.10 -12.40
C PHE A 183 -10.32 2.72 -11.50
N ASP A 184 -10.28 2.37 -10.22
CA ASP A 184 -11.16 2.88 -9.17
C ASP A 184 -10.38 3.69 -8.15
N PHE A 185 -11.01 4.72 -7.61
CA PHE A 185 -10.48 5.50 -6.49
C PHE A 185 -11.58 6.27 -5.77
N TYR A 186 -11.27 6.70 -4.55
CA TYR A 186 -12.14 7.56 -3.78
C TYR A 186 -11.54 8.96 -3.64
N ALA A 187 -12.40 9.99 -3.66
CA ALA A 187 -11.98 11.36 -3.40
C ALA A 187 -13.09 12.17 -2.73
N ARG A 188 -12.67 13.14 -1.90
CA ARG A 188 -13.55 14.18 -1.33
C ARG A 188 -12.78 15.47 -1.10
N ASN A 189 -13.45 16.61 -1.14
CA ASN A 189 -12.92 17.84 -0.57
C ASN A 189 -13.09 17.83 0.94
N TRP A 190 -12.10 18.36 1.65
CA TRP A 190 -12.16 18.47 3.09
C TRP A 190 -13.13 19.57 3.53
N GLU A 191 -14.12 19.22 4.37
CA GLU A 191 -14.97 20.16 5.06
C GLU A 191 -14.28 20.63 6.35
N SER A 192 -13.83 21.89 6.33
CA SER A 192 -13.31 22.53 7.54
C SER A 192 -14.47 23.20 8.29
N ASN A 193 -14.55 22.97 9.60
CA ASN A 193 -15.48 23.71 10.49
C ASN A 193 -15.14 25.20 10.60
N GLN A 194 -14.21 25.71 9.81
CA GLN A 194 -13.86 27.12 9.82
C GLN A 194 -14.74 27.89 8.85
N SER A 195 -15.31 28.98 9.36
CA SER A 195 -16.23 29.88 8.64
C SER A 195 -15.63 30.63 7.45
N VAL A 196 -14.39 30.36 7.10
CA VAL A 196 -13.71 30.94 5.95
C VAL A 196 -13.31 29.79 5.03
N LEU A 197 -14.27 29.37 4.20
CA LEU A 197 -13.94 28.48 3.10
C LEU A 197 -13.07 29.25 2.10
N PRO A 198 -11.93 28.68 1.68
CA PRO A 198 -11.25 29.18 0.51
C PRO A 198 -12.21 29.14 -0.67
N SER A 199 -12.02 30.02 -1.60
CA SER A 199 -12.93 30.34 -2.68
C SER A 199 -12.97 29.32 -3.81
N GLY A 200 -12.55 28.06 -3.58
CA GLY A 200 -12.53 27.02 -4.60
C GLY A 200 -12.55 25.61 -4.01
N LEU A 201 -12.97 24.66 -4.82
CA LEU A 201 -12.88 23.23 -4.56
C LEU A 201 -11.83 22.63 -5.50
N HIS A 202 -11.22 21.54 -5.05
CA HIS A 202 -10.40 20.70 -5.91
C HIS A 202 -11.26 20.02 -6.97
N LYS A 203 -10.65 19.75 -8.11
CA LYS A 203 -11.24 19.01 -9.22
C LYS A 203 -10.32 17.88 -9.62
N VAL A 204 -10.88 16.78 -10.07
CA VAL A 204 -10.13 15.61 -10.53
C VAL A 204 -10.37 15.33 -12.00
N GLU A 205 -9.31 14.95 -12.69
CA GLU A 205 -9.33 14.45 -14.07
C GLU A 205 -8.51 13.17 -14.12
N VAL A 206 -8.96 12.15 -14.88
CA VAL A 206 -8.15 10.97 -15.15
C VAL A 206 -7.73 10.96 -16.61
N LEU A 207 -6.44 10.68 -16.83
CA LEU A 207 -5.84 10.72 -18.16
C LEU A 207 -4.99 9.46 -18.38
N VAL A 208 -4.81 9.08 -19.65
CA VAL A 208 -4.01 7.93 -20.06
C VAL A 208 -2.98 8.32 -21.09
N SER A 209 -1.74 7.83 -20.92
CA SER A 209 -0.68 7.89 -21.93
C SER A 209 -0.24 6.49 -22.34
N GLU A 210 -0.03 6.26 -23.64
CA GLU A 210 0.53 5.02 -24.19
C GLU A 210 2.08 5.10 -24.33
N THR A 211 2.70 6.23 -24.01
CA THR A 211 4.11 6.46 -24.36
C THR A 211 4.99 6.93 -23.21
N SER A 212 4.48 7.69 -22.24
CA SER A 212 5.30 8.34 -21.21
C SER A 212 4.55 8.51 -19.91
N ASN A 213 5.27 8.38 -18.78
CA ASN A 213 4.77 8.72 -17.44
C ASN A 213 5.13 10.15 -17.00
N THR A 214 5.87 10.90 -17.82
CA THR A 214 6.36 12.26 -17.49
C THR A 214 5.99 13.33 -18.51
N ASP A 215 5.80 12.95 -19.79
CA ASP A 215 5.37 13.90 -20.82
C ASP A 215 3.85 14.11 -20.75
N ARG A 216 3.42 15.17 -20.09
CA ARG A 216 2.01 15.54 -19.92
C ARG A 216 1.25 15.73 -21.24
N ASN A 217 1.93 16.10 -22.32
CA ASN A 217 1.31 16.27 -23.63
C ASN A 217 0.91 14.96 -24.28
N SER A 218 1.46 13.83 -23.82
CA SER A 218 1.12 12.49 -24.30
C SER A 218 -0.18 11.93 -23.71
N PHE A 219 -0.71 12.56 -22.66
CA PHE A 219 -1.89 12.09 -21.95
C PHE A 219 -3.18 12.55 -22.61
N LYS A 220 -4.16 11.65 -22.67
CA LYS A 220 -5.52 11.90 -23.18
C LYS A 220 -6.50 11.69 -22.03
N THR A 221 -7.45 12.60 -21.88
CA THR A 221 -8.49 12.54 -20.86
C THR A 221 -9.43 11.37 -21.10
N VAL A 222 -9.67 10.56 -20.09
CA VAL A 222 -10.62 9.44 -20.06
C VAL A 222 -11.76 9.67 -19.07
N LEU A 223 -11.52 10.43 -18.00
CA LEU A 223 -12.53 11.03 -17.14
C LEU A 223 -12.33 12.55 -17.20
N ASN A 224 -13.34 13.26 -17.73
CA ASN A 224 -13.30 14.72 -17.78
C ASN A 224 -13.25 15.31 -16.38
N LEU A 225 -12.67 16.50 -16.26
CA LEU A 225 -12.51 17.22 -15.01
C LEU A 225 -13.82 17.35 -14.23
N GLN A 226 -13.87 16.72 -13.08
CA GLN A 226 -15.01 16.71 -12.17
C GLN A 226 -14.68 17.53 -10.93
N GLU A 227 -15.61 18.36 -10.47
CA GLU A 227 -15.51 18.95 -9.15
C GLU A 227 -15.64 17.85 -8.10
N ILE A 228 -14.66 17.78 -7.19
CA ILE A 228 -14.69 16.83 -6.07
C ILE A 228 -15.69 17.37 -5.04
N PRO A 229 -16.70 16.59 -4.62
CA PRO A 229 -17.71 17.08 -3.69
C PRO A 229 -17.10 17.39 -2.32
N LEU A 230 -17.67 18.38 -1.67
CA LEU A 230 -17.48 18.66 -0.24
C LEU A 230 -18.37 17.68 0.54
N LEU A 231 -17.79 16.68 1.15
CA LEU A 231 -18.51 15.61 1.84
C LEU A 231 -18.10 15.55 3.31
N ASP A 232 -19.02 15.06 4.14
CA ASP A 232 -18.74 14.78 5.56
C ASP A 232 -17.69 13.67 5.69
N HIS A 233 -17.09 13.53 6.87
CA HIS A 233 -15.95 12.64 7.13
C HIS A 233 -16.19 11.14 6.83
N GLU A 234 -17.44 10.70 6.82
CA GLU A 234 -17.83 9.31 6.50
C GLU A 234 -18.21 9.13 5.02
N ASP A 235 -18.32 10.22 4.27
CA ASP A 235 -18.77 10.18 2.89
C ASP A 235 -17.61 10.43 1.92
N TRP A 236 -17.41 9.50 1.00
CA TRP A 236 -16.44 9.59 -0.06
C TRP A 236 -17.11 9.41 -1.43
N LYS A 237 -16.65 10.14 -2.42
CA LYS A 237 -17.08 9.94 -3.80
C LYS A 237 -16.21 8.87 -4.45
N HIS A 238 -16.85 7.77 -4.85
CA HIS A 238 -16.24 6.72 -5.66
C HIS A 238 -16.22 7.11 -7.13
N TYR A 239 -15.09 6.90 -7.79
CA TYR A 239 -14.90 7.08 -9.21
C TYR A 239 -14.42 5.78 -9.83
N THR A 240 -15.06 5.36 -10.92
CA THR A 240 -14.67 4.21 -11.74
C THR A 240 -14.38 4.67 -13.16
N VAL A 241 -13.25 4.28 -13.70
CA VAL A 241 -12.79 4.61 -15.04
C VAL A 241 -12.55 3.33 -15.82
N ASN A 242 -13.38 3.08 -16.86
CA ASN A 242 -13.20 1.95 -17.76
C ASN A 242 -12.06 2.22 -18.73
N LEU A 243 -11.11 1.28 -18.81
CA LEU A 243 -9.90 1.38 -19.61
C LEU A 243 -9.84 0.33 -20.75
N SER A 244 -10.95 -0.37 -21.03
CA SER A 244 -11.06 -1.40 -22.04
C SER A 244 -10.66 -0.94 -23.46
N ALA A 245 -10.80 0.35 -23.77
CA ALA A 245 -10.37 0.94 -25.04
C ALA A 245 -8.84 0.83 -25.28
N TYR A 246 -8.07 0.53 -24.25
CA TYR A 246 -6.62 0.35 -24.29
C TYR A 246 -6.20 -1.12 -24.28
N ALA A 247 -7.13 -2.07 -24.44
CA ALA A 247 -6.84 -3.50 -24.41
C ALA A 247 -5.63 -3.89 -25.28
N GLY A 248 -4.71 -4.66 -24.71
CA GLY A 248 -3.47 -5.10 -25.33
C GLY A 248 -2.36 -4.06 -25.42
N LYS A 249 -2.55 -2.87 -24.83
CA LYS A 249 -1.55 -1.80 -24.84
C LYS A 249 -0.91 -1.61 -23.47
N ASP A 250 0.36 -1.20 -23.48
CA ASP A 250 1.02 -0.64 -22.32
C ASP A 250 0.59 0.81 -22.12
N ILE A 251 0.12 1.14 -20.93
CA ILE A 251 -0.39 2.46 -20.59
C ILE A 251 0.16 2.96 -19.24
N TYR A 252 0.07 4.27 -19.06
CA TYR A 252 0.21 4.96 -17.77
C TYR A 252 -1.09 5.69 -17.47
N VAL A 253 -1.62 5.53 -16.27
CA VAL A 253 -2.84 6.20 -15.81
C VAL A 253 -2.45 7.33 -14.88
N ALA A 254 -2.93 8.52 -15.14
CA ALA A 254 -2.71 9.69 -14.31
C ALA A 254 -4.00 10.15 -13.64
N VAL A 255 -3.93 10.44 -12.35
CA VAL A 255 -4.91 11.28 -11.65
C VAL A 255 -4.33 12.68 -11.57
N ARG A 256 -5.04 13.64 -12.12
CA ARG A 256 -4.72 15.06 -12.05
C ARG A 256 -5.66 15.75 -11.09
N ASP A 257 -5.11 16.31 -10.04
CA ASP A 257 -5.80 17.25 -9.16
C ASP A 257 -5.59 18.67 -9.67
N TYR A 258 -6.68 19.42 -9.75
CA TYR A 258 -6.66 20.76 -10.30
C TYR A 258 -7.48 21.72 -9.46
N THR A 259 -6.94 22.91 -9.22
CA THR A 259 -7.67 24.01 -8.58
C THR A 259 -7.65 25.26 -9.45
N GLU A 260 -8.77 25.99 -9.52
CA GLU A 260 -8.82 27.28 -10.23
C GLU A 260 -8.10 28.41 -9.47
N ARG A 261 -7.97 28.22 -8.17
CA ARG A 261 -7.37 29.16 -7.22
C ARG A 261 -7.19 28.48 -5.88
N TYR A 262 -6.82 29.20 -4.84
CA TYR A 262 -6.74 28.72 -3.48
C TYR A 262 -7.91 27.79 -3.11
N ALA A 263 -7.58 26.58 -2.70
CA ALA A 263 -8.49 25.58 -2.18
C ALA A 263 -7.86 24.97 -0.93
N LEU A 264 -8.67 24.41 0.00
CA LEU A 264 -8.12 24.01 1.29
C LEU A 264 -7.40 22.66 1.20
N ALA A 265 -8.11 21.60 0.94
CA ALA A 265 -7.55 20.27 0.71
C ALA A 265 -8.56 19.37 0.00
N ALA A 266 -8.07 18.41 -0.75
CA ALA A 266 -8.80 17.23 -1.16
C ALA A 266 -8.09 16.00 -0.61
N PHE A 267 -8.84 14.94 -0.44
CA PHE A 267 -8.36 13.63 0.00
C PHE A 267 -8.61 12.62 -1.09
N TYR A 268 -7.63 11.76 -1.32
CA TYR A 268 -7.70 10.65 -2.26
C TYR A 268 -7.25 9.37 -1.55
N ASP A 269 -7.93 8.26 -1.85
CA ASP A 269 -7.62 7.00 -1.21
C ASP A 269 -8.03 5.80 -2.08
N ASP A 270 -7.53 4.61 -1.70
CA ASP A 270 -7.92 3.32 -2.28
C ASP A 270 -7.82 3.27 -3.81
N PHE A 271 -6.62 3.56 -4.37
CA PHE A 271 -6.38 3.42 -5.80
C PHE A 271 -6.33 1.94 -6.18
N THR A 272 -7.30 1.49 -6.97
CA THR A 272 -7.42 0.11 -7.41
C THR A 272 -7.35 0.01 -8.93
N PHE A 273 -6.35 -0.69 -9.44
CA PHE A 273 -6.19 -1.03 -10.85
C PHE A 273 -6.54 -2.50 -11.04
N SER A 274 -7.69 -2.79 -11.64
CA SER A 274 -8.22 -4.15 -11.79
C SER A 274 -8.07 -4.65 -13.22
N HIS A 275 -7.84 -5.96 -13.36
CA HIS A 275 -7.77 -6.67 -14.64
C HIS A 275 -6.64 -6.22 -15.58
N PHE A 276 -5.43 -6.02 -15.02
CA PHE A 276 -4.23 -5.72 -15.79
C PHE A 276 -3.26 -6.92 -15.84
N ASP A 277 -2.66 -7.18 -16.99
CA ASP A 277 -1.82 -8.36 -17.20
C ASP A 277 -0.48 -8.35 -16.42
N ASN A 278 0.08 -7.20 -16.09
CA ASN A 278 1.43 -7.07 -15.53
C ASN A 278 1.49 -6.53 -14.10
N VAL A 279 0.39 -6.59 -13.36
CA VAL A 279 0.29 -6.00 -12.02
C VAL A 279 0.54 -6.97 -10.87
N ALA A 280 0.95 -8.19 -11.12
CA ALA A 280 1.19 -9.18 -10.07
C ALA A 280 2.04 -8.55 -8.94
N THR A 281 1.39 -8.16 -7.84
CA THR A 281 1.98 -7.55 -6.64
C THR A 281 2.46 -8.59 -5.63
N GLY A 282 2.27 -9.86 -5.90
CA GLY A 282 2.95 -10.93 -5.20
C GLY A 282 4.23 -11.28 -5.93
N ILE A 283 5.24 -11.73 -5.22
CA ILE A 283 6.23 -12.61 -5.82
C ILE A 283 5.37 -13.66 -6.54
N LYS A 284 5.24 -13.55 -7.88
CA LYS A 284 5.06 -14.78 -8.63
C LYS A 284 6.13 -15.66 -8.04
N SER A 285 5.77 -16.65 -7.26
CA SER A 285 6.61 -17.80 -7.20
C SER A 285 6.75 -18.14 -8.68
N VAL A 286 7.80 -17.64 -9.29
CA VAL A 286 8.30 -18.23 -10.50
C VAL A 286 8.62 -19.62 -10.02
N GLN A 287 7.64 -20.51 -10.10
CA GLN A 287 7.93 -21.90 -10.36
C GLN A 287 8.56 -21.88 -11.76
N THR A 288 9.74 -21.31 -11.79
CA THR A 288 10.71 -21.76 -12.74
C THR A 288 10.93 -23.19 -12.27
N ALA A 289 10.31 -24.12 -12.97
CA ALA A 289 10.59 -25.51 -12.72
C ALA A 289 12.12 -25.64 -12.84
N VAL A 290 12.80 -25.63 -11.70
CA VAL A 290 14.25 -25.87 -11.67
C VAL A 290 14.39 -27.29 -12.10
N SER A 291 14.84 -27.47 -13.34
CA SER A 291 15.08 -28.79 -13.89
C SER A 291 16.12 -29.53 -13.01
N ALA A 292 15.98 -30.83 -12.88
CA ALA A 292 16.98 -31.63 -12.20
C ALA A 292 18.38 -31.50 -12.84
N ALA A 293 18.47 -31.00 -14.07
CA ALA A 293 19.70 -30.76 -14.79
C ALA A 293 20.31 -29.35 -14.57
N ASP A 294 19.51 -28.39 -14.08
CA ASP A 294 20.00 -27.02 -13.87
C ASP A 294 21.04 -26.94 -12.77
N ALA A 295 22.13 -26.25 -13.02
CA ALA A 295 23.19 -26.05 -12.02
C ALA A 295 22.69 -25.07 -10.94
N VAL A 296 22.80 -25.46 -9.67
CA VAL A 296 22.29 -24.73 -8.51
C VAL A 296 23.44 -24.43 -7.55
N ALA A 297 23.55 -23.17 -7.12
CA ALA A 297 24.42 -22.74 -6.01
C ALA A 297 23.60 -22.11 -4.90
N VAL A 298 23.82 -22.54 -3.67
CA VAL A 298 23.06 -22.11 -2.47
C VAL A 298 23.97 -21.30 -1.57
N TYR A 299 23.47 -20.15 -1.12
CA TYR A 299 24.17 -19.22 -0.23
C TYR A 299 23.36 -18.99 1.05
N ASN A 300 24.03 -18.84 2.18
CA ASN A 300 23.39 -18.33 3.38
C ASN A 300 23.16 -16.80 3.29
N LEU A 301 22.46 -16.22 4.26
CA LEU A 301 22.16 -14.78 4.27
C LEU A 301 23.42 -13.89 4.41
N ASN A 302 24.56 -14.45 4.85
CA ASN A 302 25.85 -13.75 4.90
C ASN A 302 26.61 -13.80 3.56
N GLY A 303 25.99 -14.35 2.51
CA GLY A 303 26.58 -14.45 1.18
C GLY A 303 27.58 -15.60 1.00
N MET A 304 27.77 -16.46 2.01
CA MET A 304 28.66 -17.61 1.92
C MET A 304 27.96 -18.77 1.19
N LYS A 305 28.63 -19.35 0.20
CA LYS A 305 28.13 -20.54 -0.51
C LYS A 305 28.14 -21.75 0.41
N VAL A 306 27.00 -22.39 0.63
CA VAL A 306 26.78 -23.51 1.55
C VAL A 306 26.49 -24.83 0.84
N ALA A 307 26.08 -24.79 -0.43
CA ALA A 307 25.89 -25.96 -1.26
C ALA A 307 26.00 -25.64 -2.76
N GLN A 308 26.30 -26.65 -3.56
CA GLN A 308 26.29 -26.59 -5.02
C GLN A 308 25.97 -27.97 -5.58
N GLY A 309 25.16 -28.02 -6.62
CA GLY A 309 24.72 -29.26 -7.26
C GLY A 309 23.77 -28.98 -8.42
N ASN A 310 22.96 -29.95 -8.78
CA ASN A 310 21.95 -29.80 -9.83
C ASN A 310 20.55 -29.96 -9.24
N GLY A 311 19.62 -29.13 -9.71
CA GLY A 311 18.22 -29.12 -9.29
C GLY A 311 18.02 -28.74 -7.84
N MET A 312 16.77 -28.67 -7.42
CA MET A 312 16.38 -28.30 -6.05
C MET A 312 16.77 -29.34 -4.99
N ALA A 313 17.13 -30.58 -5.41
CA ALA A 313 17.67 -31.59 -4.51
C ALA A 313 18.98 -31.14 -3.81
N THR A 314 19.67 -30.13 -4.35
CA THR A 314 20.87 -29.50 -3.76
C THR A 314 20.56 -28.89 -2.37
N LEU A 315 19.30 -28.61 -2.05
CA LEU A 315 18.87 -28.11 -0.75
C LEU A 315 18.69 -29.26 0.28
N ASN A 316 18.67 -30.52 -0.17
CA ASN A 316 18.40 -31.67 0.67
C ASN A 316 19.48 -31.91 1.67
N GLY A 317 19.79 -31.72 2.72
CA GLY A 317 20.95 -31.87 3.61
C GLY A 317 21.33 -30.57 4.32
N LEU A 318 20.78 -29.43 3.90
CA LEU A 318 21.02 -28.19 4.62
C LEU A 318 20.18 -28.09 5.89
N ALA A 319 20.63 -27.37 6.89
CA ALA A 319 19.86 -27.07 8.08
C ALA A 319 18.58 -26.27 7.76
N LYS A 320 17.61 -26.26 8.67
CA LYS A 320 16.45 -25.37 8.56
C LYS A 320 16.95 -23.92 8.55
N GLY A 321 16.40 -23.11 7.64
CA GLY A 321 16.85 -21.73 7.48
C GLY A 321 16.45 -21.12 6.14
N VAL A 322 16.87 -19.88 5.93
CA VAL A 322 16.61 -19.13 4.70
C VAL A 322 17.90 -19.05 3.89
N TYR A 323 17.79 -19.35 2.61
CA TYR A 323 18.92 -19.42 1.68
C TYR A 323 18.63 -18.57 0.42
N VAL A 324 19.69 -18.07 -0.18
CA VAL A 324 19.67 -17.49 -1.54
C VAL A 324 20.15 -18.55 -2.50
N VAL A 325 19.32 -18.92 -3.46
CA VAL A 325 19.59 -19.96 -4.45
C VAL A 325 19.79 -19.29 -5.81
N LYS A 326 20.94 -19.53 -6.43
CA LYS A 326 21.23 -19.15 -7.82
C LYS A 326 21.12 -20.37 -8.71
N VAL A 327 20.30 -20.27 -9.74
CA VAL A 327 20.06 -21.34 -10.71
C VAL A 327 20.54 -20.88 -12.08
N GLN A 328 21.43 -21.66 -12.68
CA GLN A 328 21.85 -21.43 -14.06
C GLN A 328 20.88 -22.18 -14.99
N THR A 329 20.07 -21.44 -15.73
CA THR A 329 19.17 -21.99 -16.76
C THR A 329 19.68 -21.66 -18.16
N ALA A 330 19.01 -22.20 -19.18
CA ALA A 330 19.32 -21.86 -20.58
C ALA A 330 19.15 -20.36 -20.88
N ASP A 331 18.26 -19.69 -20.16
CA ASP A 331 17.93 -18.28 -20.34
C ASP A 331 18.76 -17.32 -19.44
N GLY A 332 19.75 -17.87 -18.70
CA GLY A 332 20.65 -17.10 -17.83
C GLY A 332 20.59 -17.51 -16.36
N VAL A 333 21.20 -16.68 -15.48
CA VAL A 333 21.22 -16.92 -14.03
C VAL A 333 19.97 -16.33 -13.39
N LYS A 334 19.20 -17.18 -12.70
CA LYS A 334 18.05 -16.77 -11.87
C LYS A 334 18.43 -16.88 -10.39
N THR A 335 17.96 -15.92 -9.58
CA THR A 335 18.21 -15.90 -8.14
C THR A 335 16.88 -15.93 -7.39
N MET A 336 16.74 -16.84 -6.42
CA MET A 336 15.54 -16.95 -5.60
C MET A 336 15.89 -17.10 -4.12
N LYS A 337 14.99 -16.69 -3.24
CA LYS A 337 15.08 -16.91 -1.80
C LYS A 337 14.25 -18.12 -1.42
N VAL A 338 14.83 -19.09 -0.74
CA VAL A 338 14.17 -20.35 -0.38
C VAL A 338 14.25 -20.54 1.13
N ALA A 339 13.11 -20.78 1.76
CA ALA A 339 13.04 -21.17 3.16
C ALA A 339 12.99 -22.70 3.26
N ARG A 340 13.92 -23.31 3.99
CA ARG A 340 13.89 -24.71 4.37
C ARG A 340 13.30 -24.86 5.75
N LYS A 341 12.14 -25.51 5.82
CA LYS A 341 11.40 -25.79 7.07
C LYS A 341 11.95 -26.98 7.83
#